data_364b2e882132d7919775a9414c4b58b9
#
_entry.id   364b2e882132d7919775a9414c4b58b9
#
_cell.length_a   1.000
_cell.length_b   1.000
_cell.length_c   1.000
_cell.angle_alpha   90.00
_cell.angle_beta   90.00
_cell.angle_gamma   90.00
#
_symmetry.space_group_name_H-M   'P 1'
#
loop_
_entity.id
_entity.type
_entity.pdbx_description
1 polymer ?
#
loop_
_entity_poly.entity_id
_entity_poly.type
_entity_poly.pdbx_seq_one_letter_code
_entity_poly.pdbx_strand_id
1 'polypeptide(L)'
;MPLARQYANRAAQQAAYRERQALSQAALLRQKGLPPLPAIPSIAGHARWRAMIVCAQRLLSDAAEEMQSYHDARSEVWQESVRAEELLGKMEQLAETLAQLEAID
;
A
#
# COMPACT_ATOMS: atom_id res chain seq x y z
N MET A 1 42.80 15.69 0.32
CA MET A 1 42.40 14.53 1.09
C MET A 1 40.94 14.17 0.79
N PRO A 2 40.66 12.95 0.48
CA PRO A 2 39.29 12.59 0.25
C PRO A 2 38.46 12.79 1.53
N LEU A 3 37.20 13.15 1.35
CA LEU A 3 36.29 13.27 2.44
C LEU A 3 36.16 11.93 3.18
N ALA A 4 35.98 11.98 4.48
CA ALA A 4 35.75 10.79 5.24
C ALA A 4 34.58 10.02 4.67
N ARG A 5 34.77 8.74 4.42
CA ARG A 5 33.70 7.90 3.91
C ARG A 5 32.67 7.70 4.99
N GLN A 6 31.43 8.02 4.69
CA GLN A 6 30.33 7.77 5.60
C GLN A 6 29.99 6.27 5.69
N TYR A 7 30.39 5.50 4.67
CA TYR A 7 30.05 4.09 4.56
C TYR A 7 31.29 3.25 4.33
N ALA A 8 31.32 2.09 4.94
CA ALA A 8 32.48 1.19 4.88
C ALA A 8 32.72 0.66 3.47
N ASN A 9 31.66 0.51 2.65
CA ASN A 9 31.78 -0.03 1.31
C ASN A 9 30.59 0.41 0.45
N ARG A 10 30.62 -0.01 -0.81
CA ARG A 10 29.59 0.35 -1.78
C ARG A 10 28.22 -0.23 -1.43
N ALA A 11 28.20 -1.45 -0.87
CA ALA A 11 26.94 -2.09 -0.48
C ALA A 11 26.24 -1.30 0.64
N ALA A 12 27.00 -0.85 1.66
CA ALA A 12 26.48 -0.03 2.73
C ALA A 12 25.96 1.32 2.22
N GLN A 13 26.66 1.91 1.25
CA GLN A 13 26.25 3.17 0.61
C GLN A 13 24.94 3.01 -0.14
N GLN A 14 24.78 1.91 -0.88
CA GLN A 14 23.55 1.61 -1.62
C GLN A 14 22.38 1.33 -0.67
N ALA A 15 22.65 0.61 0.41
CA ALA A 15 21.63 0.33 1.43
C ALA A 15 21.12 1.63 2.06
N ALA A 16 22.02 2.55 2.41
CA ALA A 16 21.65 3.86 2.96
C ALA A 16 20.85 4.69 1.95
N TYR A 17 21.22 4.65 0.68
CA TYR A 17 20.48 5.34 -0.38
C TYR A 17 19.04 4.80 -0.51
N ARG A 18 18.89 3.48 -0.52
CA ARG A 18 17.56 2.84 -0.59
C ARG A 18 16.71 3.21 0.61
N GLU A 19 17.31 3.25 1.80
CA GLU A 19 16.60 3.60 3.02
C GLU A 19 16.07 5.04 2.94
N ARG A 20 16.90 5.98 2.50
CA ARG A 20 16.47 7.38 2.30
C ARG A 20 15.36 7.50 1.27
N GLN A 21 15.45 6.74 0.18
CA GLN A 21 14.41 6.70 -0.86
C GLN A 21 13.09 6.19 -0.30
N ALA A 22 13.13 5.10 0.47
CA ALA A 22 11.94 4.53 1.08
C ALA A 22 11.27 5.51 2.04
N LEU A 23 12.06 6.23 2.85
CA LEU A 23 11.53 7.24 3.78
C LEU A 23 10.88 8.41 3.03
N SER A 24 11.50 8.88 1.94
CA SER A 24 10.94 9.94 1.10
C SER A 24 9.63 9.53 0.46
N GLN A 25 9.56 8.32 -0.06
CA GLN A 25 8.34 7.79 -0.66
C GLN A 25 7.22 7.62 0.37
N ALA A 26 7.55 7.12 1.56
CA ALA A 26 6.59 6.97 2.65
C ALA A 26 6.01 8.33 3.07
N ALA A 27 6.85 9.38 3.14
CA ALA A 27 6.39 10.72 3.45
C ALA A 27 5.45 11.27 2.39
N LEU A 28 5.76 11.04 1.10
CA LEU A 28 4.91 11.45 -0.02
C LEU A 28 3.55 10.75 0.01
N LEU A 29 3.56 9.45 0.26
CA LEU A 29 2.32 8.67 0.35
C LEU A 29 1.45 9.15 1.50
N ARG A 30 2.05 9.48 2.66
CA ARG A 30 1.31 10.02 3.79
C ARG A 30 0.66 11.36 3.46
N GLN A 31 1.33 12.23 2.70
CA GLN A 31 0.75 13.49 2.25
C GLN A 31 -0.47 13.27 1.36
N LYS A 32 -0.51 12.18 0.61
CA LYS A 32 -1.64 11.82 -0.25
C LYS A 32 -2.72 11.03 0.50
N GLY A 33 -2.54 10.78 1.79
CA GLY A 33 -3.46 9.97 2.58
C GLY A 33 -3.34 8.48 2.30
N LEU A 34 -2.22 8.03 1.76
CA LEU A 34 -1.98 6.62 1.46
C LEU A 34 -1.10 5.97 2.53
N PRO A 35 -1.22 4.64 2.72
CA PRO A 35 -0.39 3.94 3.70
C PRO A 35 1.07 3.90 3.26
N PRO A 36 2.02 3.76 4.20
CA PRO A 36 3.40 3.48 3.84
C PRO A 36 3.47 2.10 3.19
N LEU A 37 4.03 2.06 1.97
CA LEU A 37 4.18 0.82 1.22
C LEU A 37 5.60 0.29 1.34
N PRO A 38 5.81 -1.04 1.31
CA PRO A 38 7.15 -1.59 1.32
C PRO A 38 7.91 -1.21 0.06
N ALA A 39 9.23 -1.10 0.18
CA ALA A 39 10.08 -0.83 -0.97
C ALA A 39 9.99 -1.99 -1.96
N ILE A 40 9.90 -1.65 -3.25
CA ILE A 40 9.85 -2.64 -4.32
C ILE A 40 11.25 -2.79 -4.92
N PRO A 41 11.84 -4.00 -4.89
CA PRO A 41 13.12 -4.23 -5.56
C PRO A 41 13.06 -3.90 -7.04
N SER A 42 14.16 -3.38 -7.59
CA SER A 42 14.22 -2.98 -9.01
C SER A 42 14.50 -4.16 -9.95
N ILE A 43 15.03 -5.25 -9.42
CA ILE A 43 15.38 -6.43 -10.23
C ILE A 43 14.18 -7.35 -10.30
N ALA A 44 13.78 -7.73 -11.52
CA ALA A 44 12.67 -8.67 -11.72
C ALA A 44 12.98 -10.02 -11.04
N GLY A 45 11.98 -10.56 -10.35
CA GLY A 45 12.10 -11.81 -9.64
C GLY A 45 11.10 -11.92 -8.51
N HIS A 46 11.18 -12.99 -7.74
CA HIS A 46 10.21 -13.31 -6.67
C HIS A 46 10.10 -12.20 -5.61
N ALA A 47 11.23 -11.62 -5.22
CA ALA A 47 11.24 -10.56 -4.20
C ALA A 47 10.46 -9.32 -4.68
N ARG A 48 10.65 -8.93 -5.95
CA ARG A 48 9.93 -7.80 -6.54
C ARG A 48 8.43 -8.10 -6.65
N TRP A 49 8.09 -9.26 -7.15
CA TRP A 49 6.69 -9.62 -7.37
C TRP A 49 5.93 -9.75 -6.05
N ARG A 50 6.56 -10.33 -5.03
CA ARG A 50 5.99 -10.40 -3.69
C ARG A 50 5.75 -9.00 -3.11
N ALA A 51 6.73 -8.10 -3.24
CA ALA A 51 6.59 -6.73 -2.76
C ALA A 51 5.45 -6.00 -3.47
N MET A 52 5.29 -6.19 -4.79
CA MET A 52 4.20 -5.60 -5.56
C MET A 52 2.84 -6.12 -5.09
N ILE A 53 2.73 -7.42 -4.82
CA ILE A 53 1.49 -8.03 -4.31
C ILE A 53 1.16 -7.50 -2.92
N VAL A 54 2.14 -7.39 -2.04
CA VAL A 54 1.94 -6.83 -0.69
C VAL A 54 1.48 -5.37 -0.77
N CYS A 55 2.04 -4.58 -1.67
CA CYS A 55 1.59 -3.20 -1.91
C CYS A 55 0.12 -3.17 -2.34
N ALA A 56 -0.26 -4.05 -3.27
CA ALA A 56 -1.64 -4.14 -3.74
C ALA A 56 -2.59 -4.52 -2.60
N GLN A 57 -2.22 -5.49 -1.79
CA GLN A 57 -3.01 -5.92 -0.63
C GLN A 57 -3.25 -4.75 0.33
N ARG A 58 -2.23 -3.98 0.64
CA ARG A 58 -2.35 -2.83 1.56
C ARG A 58 -3.25 -1.75 0.99
N LEU A 59 -3.09 -1.42 -0.29
CA LEU A 59 -3.92 -0.41 -0.93
C LEU A 59 -5.39 -0.84 -0.98
N LEU A 60 -5.65 -2.09 -1.30
CA LEU A 60 -7.01 -2.61 -1.33
C LEU A 60 -7.63 -2.70 0.06
N SER A 61 -6.85 -3.07 1.06
CA SER A 61 -7.30 -3.10 2.45
C SER A 61 -7.69 -1.71 2.93
N ASP A 62 -6.89 -0.70 2.63
CA ASP A 62 -7.20 0.69 2.98
C ASP A 62 -8.44 1.18 2.25
N ALA A 63 -8.59 0.84 0.98
CA ALA A 63 -9.79 1.19 0.22
C ALA A 63 -11.04 0.57 0.86
N ALA A 64 -10.94 -0.69 1.29
CA ALA A 64 -12.05 -1.38 1.96
C ALA A 64 -12.44 -0.68 3.27
N GLU A 65 -11.45 -0.27 4.06
CA GLU A 65 -11.69 0.46 5.31
C GLU A 65 -12.34 1.81 5.06
N GLU A 66 -11.87 2.55 4.07
CA GLU A 66 -12.43 3.84 3.69
C GLU A 66 -13.87 3.71 3.20
N MET A 67 -14.16 2.68 2.39
CA MET A 67 -15.50 2.41 1.90
C MET A 67 -16.45 2.06 3.06
N GLN A 68 -16.00 1.26 4.00
CA GLN A 68 -16.78 0.91 5.19
C GLN A 68 -17.06 2.15 6.03
N SER A 69 -16.07 2.97 6.28
CA SER A 69 -16.22 4.22 7.05
C SER A 69 -17.17 5.18 6.35
N TYR A 70 -17.09 5.28 5.03
CA TYR A 70 -17.99 6.13 4.24
C TYR A 70 -19.43 5.66 4.39
N HIS A 71 -19.67 4.35 4.27
CA HIS A 71 -20.99 3.76 4.41
C HIS A 71 -21.56 4.03 5.81
N ASP A 72 -20.76 3.77 6.85
CA ASP A 72 -21.21 3.88 8.24
C ASP A 72 -21.48 5.32 8.66
N ALA A 73 -20.82 6.29 8.02
CA ALA A 73 -21.03 7.70 8.29
C ALA A 73 -22.23 8.32 7.59
N ARG A 74 -22.88 7.56 6.68
CA ARG A 74 -24.06 8.06 5.96
C ARG A 74 -25.33 7.88 6.80
N SER A 75 -26.36 8.67 6.46
CA SER A 75 -27.67 8.57 7.11
C SER A 75 -28.34 7.21 6.86
N GLU A 76 -29.29 6.84 7.72
CA GLU A 76 -30.06 5.61 7.53
C GLU A 76 -30.80 5.61 6.18
N VAL A 77 -31.34 6.77 5.78
CA VAL A 77 -32.03 6.90 4.49
C VAL A 77 -31.08 6.58 3.34
N TRP A 78 -29.84 7.06 3.42
CA TRP A 78 -28.85 6.78 2.39
C TRP A 78 -28.46 5.28 2.39
N GLN A 79 -28.32 4.69 3.59
CA GLN A 79 -27.94 3.28 3.71
C GLN A 79 -29.00 2.33 3.14
N GLU A 80 -30.24 2.77 3.04
CA GLU A 80 -31.32 2.02 2.39
C GLU A 80 -31.45 2.32 0.90
N SER A 81 -30.63 3.21 0.35
CA SER A 81 -30.71 3.62 -1.05
C SER A 81 -30.02 2.64 -2.00
N VAL A 82 -30.32 2.78 -3.29
CA VAL A 82 -29.67 2.02 -4.37
C VAL A 82 -28.17 2.26 -4.39
N ARG A 83 -27.73 3.50 -4.11
CA ARG A 83 -26.29 3.83 -4.05
C ARG A 83 -25.57 3.05 -2.96
N ALA A 84 -26.23 2.85 -1.81
CA ALA A 84 -25.67 2.04 -0.73
C ALA A 84 -25.54 0.58 -1.15
N GLU A 85 -26.55 0.04 -1.85
CA GLU A 85 -26.49 -1.32 -2.38
C GLU A 85 -25.32 -1.49 -3.38
N GLU A 86 -25.12 -0.52 -4.25
CA GLU A 86 -23.99 -0.54 -5.19
C GLU A 86 -22.66 -0.51 -4.46
N LEU A 87 -22.52 0.33 -3.43
CA LEU A 87 -21.31 0.39 -2.64
C LEU A 87 -21.06 -0.93 -1.92
N LEU A 88 -22.07 -1.51 -1.29
CA LEU A 88 -21.94 -2.80 -0.61
C LEU A 88 -21.53 -3.92 -1.57
N GLY A 89 -22.06 -3.91 -2.79
CA GLY A 89 -21.66 -4.85 -3.83
C GLY A 89 -20.19 -4.73 -4.20
N LYS A 90 -19.68 -3.51 -4.34
CA LYS A 90 -18.27 -3.25 -4.60
C LYS A 90 -17.39 -3.68 -3.43
N MET A 91 -17.82 -3.41 -2.20
CA MET A 91 -17.11 -3.82 -0.99
C MET A 91 -17.00 -5.34 -0.91
N GLU A 92 -18.06 -6.06 -1.26
CA GLU A 92 -18.06 -7.51 -1.28
C GLU A 92 -17.09 -8.06 -2.32
N GLN A 93 -17.09 -7.50 -3.53
CA GLN A 93 -16.15 -7.89 -4.58
C GLN A 93 -14.71 -7.60 -4.17
N LEU A 94 -14.49 -6.47 -3.51
CA LEU A 94 -13.16 -6.10 -3.02
C LEU A 94 -12.69 -7.07 -1.94
N ALA A 95 -13.55 -7.46 -1.02
CA ALA A 95 -13.23 -8.43 0.02
C ALA A 95 -12.85 -9.78 -0.57
N GLU A 96 -13.58 -10.24 -1.58
CA GLU A 96 -13.26 -11.50 -2.29
C GLU A 96 -11.91 -11.42 -2.99
N THR A 97 -11.66 -10.31 -3.69
CA THR A 97 -10.39 -10.09 -4.39
C THR A 97 -9.22 -10.05 -3.41
N LEU A 98 -9.38 -9.36 -2.29
CA LEU A 98 -8.36 -9.27 -1.26
C LEU A 98 -8.06 -10.64 -0.65
N ALA A 99 -9.09 -11.44 -0.39
CA ALA A 99 -8.93 -12.80 0.11
C ALA A 99 -8.13 -13.67 -0.88
N GLN A 100 -8.40 -13.52 -2.18
CA GLN A 100 -7.66 -14.24 -3.21
C GLN A 100 -6.18 -13.82 -3.26
N LEU A 101 -5.90 -12.52 -3.12
CA LEU A 101 -4.52 -12.02 -3.08
C LEU A 101 -3.78 -12.50 -1.84
N GLU A 102 -4.45 -12.54 -0.69
CA GLU A 102 -3.86 -13.03 0.55
C GLU A 102 -3.52 -14.51 0.50
N ALA A 103 -4.20 -15.27 -0.36
CA ALA A 103 -3.92 -16.70 -0.57
C ALA A 103 -2.68 -16.94 -1.44
N ILE A 104 -2.13 -15.91 -2.07
CA ILE A 104 -0.92 -16.02 -2.89
C ILE A 104 0.30 -15.97 -1.96
N ASP A 105 1.10 -17.01 -1.99
CA ASP A 105 2.34 -17.12 -1.22
C ASP A 105 3.53 -16.48 -1.95
#